data_50ac8bef239ba064ab14f99122573f46
#
_entry.id   50ac8bef239ba064ab14f99122573f46
#
_cell.length_a   1.000
_cell.length_b   1.000
_cell.length_c   1.000
_cell.angle_alpha   90.00
_cell.angle_beta   90.00
_cell.angle_gamma   90.00
#
_symmetry.space_group_name_H-M   'P 1'
#
loop_
_entity.id
_entity.type
_entity.pdbx_description
1 polymer ?
#
loop_
_entity_poly.entity_id
_entity_poly.type
_entity_poly.pdbx_seq_one_letter_code
_entity_poly.pdbx_strand_id
1 'polypeptide(L)'
;AEKGKPSTLETLRDEIIGMNIFNSVFVDCTASAAVASLYKDLLLHNVSVVAANKIAASSEYENYRELKQIARQRGVKYLFETNVGAGLPIINTINDLIHSGDKILKIEAVLSGTLNYIFNKISADIPFSKTIKMAQEERYSEPDPRIDLSGKDVIRKLVILAREAGYRLEQSDVEKNLFVPDDFFEGSLDDFWKKVPSLDADFEARRKVLEAENKHWRFVAKLENG
;
A
#
# COMPACT_ATOMS: atom_id res chain seq x y z
N ALA A 1 -9.00 -28.15 -16.51
CA ALA A 1 -10.03 -28.16 -15.47
C ALA A 1 -10.71 -29.52 -15.28
N GLU A 2 -10.62 -30.46 -16.23
CA GLU A 2 -11.28 -31.78 -16.14
C GLU A 2 -10.74 -32.69 -15.03
N LYS A 3 -9.59 -32.39 -14.43
CA LYS A 3 -8.98 -33.19 -13.35
C LYS A 3 -8.88 -32.44 -12.01
N GLY A 4 -9.39 -31.22 -11.92
CA GLY A 4 -9.37 -30.45 -10.67
C GLY A 4 -10.50 -30.83 -9.73
N LYS A 5 -10.22 -30.86 -8.42
CA LYS A 5 -11.25 -30.95 -7.38
C LYS A 5 -11.72 -29.52 -7.02
N PRO A 6 -13.02 -29.31 -6.73
CA PRO A 6 -13.47 -28.09 -6.11
C PRO A 6 -12.68 -27.85 -4.81
N SER A 7 -12.11 -26.65 -4.65
CA SER A 7 -11.33 -26.31 -3.48
C SER A 7 -11.80 -24.97 -2.91
N THR A 8 -11.88 -24.87 -1.60
CA THR A 8 -12.08 -23.63 -0.86
C THR A 8 -10.75 -23.17 -0.25
N LEU A 9 -10.70 -21.96 0.28
CA LEU A 9 -9.50 -21.48 0.98
C LEU A 9 -9.20 -22.31 2.22
N GLU A 10 -10.23 -22.77 2.93
CA GLU A 10 -10.10 -23.65 4.09
C GLU A 10 -9.53 -25.01 3.71
N THR A 11 -10.05 -25.64 2.64
CA THR A 11 -9.49 -26.92 2.16
C THR A 11 -8.07 -26.77 1.68
N LEU A 12 -7.72 -25.67 1.01
CA LEU A 12 -6.35 -25.37 0.59
C LEU A 12 -5.42 -25.26 1.81
N ARG A 13 -5.82 -24.49 2.82
CA ARG A 13 -5.09 -24.35 4.09
C ARG A 13 -4.87 -25.71 4.73
N ASP A 14 -5.92 -26.49 4.88
CA ASP A 14 -5.89 -27.79 5.57
C ASP A 14 -5.01 -28.81 4.81
N GLU A 15 -5.04 -28.79 3.49
CA GLU A 15 -4.15 -29.61 2.66
C GLU A 15 -2.67 -29.20 2.85
N ILE A 16 -2.36 -27.90 2.82
CA ILE A 16 -0.98 -27.40 3.02
C ILE A 16 -0.47 -27.81 4.41
N ILE A 17 -1.29 -27.62 5.44
CA ILE A 17 -0.95 -28.01 6.83
C ILE A 17 -0.80 -29.52 6.94
N GLY A 18 -1.74 -30.29 6.34
CA GLY A 18 -1.75 -31.75 6.39
C GLY A 18 -0.56 -32.40 5.67
N MET A 19 0.02 -31.75 4.66
CA MET A 19 1.25 -32.23 4.02
C MET A 19 2.42 -32.29 4.99
N ASN A 20 2.44 -31.43 6.01
CA ASN A 20 3.48 -31.34 7.04
C ASN A 20 4.92 -31.39 6.48
N ILE A 21 5.15 -30.67 5.38
CA ILE A 21 6.44 -30.65 4.69
C ILE A 21 7.33 -29.59 5.36
N PHE A 22 8.53 -29.98 5.74
CA PHE A 22 9.53 -29.06 6.31
C PHE A 22 9.94 -27.97 5.31
N ASN A 23 10.18 -26.75 5.79
CA ASN A 23 10.51 -25.56 4.98
C ASN A 23 9.44 -25.16 3.96
N SER A 24 8.17 -25.42 4.24
CA SER A 24 7.07 -24.94 3.38
C SER A 24 6.97 -23.41 3.40
N VAL A 25 6.69 -22.85 2.24
CA VAL A 25 6.48 -21.41 2.04
C VAL A 25 5.18 -21.18 1.29
N PHE A 26 4.29 -20.40 1.89
CA PHE A 26 3.08 -19.91 1.24
C PHE A 26 3.35 -18.53 0.64
N VAL A 27 3.11 -18.37 -0.66
CA VAL A 27 3.30 -17.09 -1.37
C VAL A 27 1.95 -16.51 -1.74
N ASP A 28 1.66 -15.30 -1.25
CA ASP A 28 0.43 -14.58 -1.54
C ASP A 28 0.70 -13.35 -2.43
N CYS A 29 0.26 -13.44 -3.69
CA CYS A 29 0.28 -12.36 -4.67
C CYS A 29 -1.11 -11.76 -4.93
N THR A 30 -2.07 -12.00 -4.04
CA THR A 30 -3.44 -11.50 -4.17
C THR A 30 -3.64 -10.15 -3.47
N ALA A 31 -4.84 -9.58 -3.61
CA ALA A 31 -5.34 -8.47 -2.79
C ALA A 31 -6.55 -8.91 -1.93
N SER A 32 -6.63 -10.21 -1.61
CA SER A 32 -7.76 -10.82 -0.92
C SER A 32 -7.58 -10.81 0.59
N ALA A 33 -8.57 -10.26 1.31
CA ALA A 33 -8.62 -10.34 2.78
C ALA A 33 -8.82 -11.79 3.27
N ALA A 34 -9.57 -12.59 2.51
CA ALA A 34 -9.81 -14.00 2.84
C ALA A 34 -8.53 -14.83 2.73
N VAL A 35 -7.64 -14.53 1.77
CA VAL A 35 -6.33 -15.19 1.69
C VAL A 35 -5.42 -14.73 2.83
N ALA A 36 -5.39 -13.44 3.13
CA ALA A 36 -4.60 -12.89 4.23
C ALA A 36 -5.01 -13.47 5.61
N SER A 37 -6.28 -13.84 5.81
CA SER A 37 -6.76 -14.45 7.04
C SER A 37 -6.19 -15.85 7.32
N LEU A 38 -5.62 -16.52 6.31
CA LEU A 38 -4.99 -17.84 6.48
C LEU A 38 -3.60 -17.76 7.13
N TYR A 39 -2.95 -16.59 7.14
CA TYR A 39 -1.55 -16.47 7.57
C TYR A 39 -1.31 -16.95 8.99
N LYS A 40 -2.23 -16.65 9.91
CA LYS A 40 -2.11 -17.07 11.31
C LYS A 40 -2.02 -18.58 11.44
N ASP A 41 -2.92 -19.30 10.81
CA ASP A 41 -2.94 -20.78 10.86
C ASP A 41 -1.71 -21.36 10.19
N LEU A 42 -1.30 -20.85 9.03
CA LEU A 42 -0.10 -21.29 8.33
C LEU A 42 1.16 -21.12 9.18
N LEU A 43 1.35 -19.95 9.76
CA LEU A 43 2.50 -19.66 10.65
C LEU A 43 2.52 -20.56 11.88
N LEU A 44 1.34 -20.80 12.51
CA LEU A 44 1.19 -21.72 13.65
C LEU A 44 1.60 -23.14 13.30
N HIS A 45 1.46 -23.55 12.05
CA HIS A 45 1.82 -24.89 11.56
C HIS A 45 3.16 -24.92 10.79
N ASN A 46 4.06 -24.01 11.13
CA ASN A 46 5.44 -23.95 10.61
C ASN A 46 5.55 -23.70 9.10
N VAL A 47 4.54 -23.09 8.48
CA VAL A 47 4.58 -22.63 7.09
C VAL A 47 4.99 -21.17 7.08
N SER A 48 6.10 -20.84 6.44
CA SER A 48 6.50 -19.44 6.22
C SER A 48 5.55 -18.75 5.24
N VAL A 49 5.34 -17.44 5.43
CA VAL A 49 4.48 -16.63 4.53
C VAL A 49 5.31 -15.54 3.87
N VAL A 50 5.20 -15.44 2.54
CA VAL A 50 5.76 -14.34 1.74
C VAL A 50 4.61 -13.65 1.01
N ALA A 51 4.38 -12.36 1.30
CA ALA A 51 3.17 -11.68 0.86
C ALA A 51 3.46 -10.39 0.07
N ALA A 52 2.95 -10.29 -1.16
CA ALA A 52 2.75 -9.02 -1.83
C ALA A 52 1.45 -8.34 -1.38
N ASN A 53 0.54 -9.10 -0.78
CA ASN A 53 -0.71 -8.63 -0.20
C ASN A 53 -0.45 -7.78 1.05
N LYS A 54 -0.86 -6.50 1.00
CA LYS A 54 -0.62 -5.53 2.08
C LYS A 54 -1.62 -5.65 3.24
N ILE A 55 -2.73 -6.39 3.05
CA ILE A 55 -3.87 -6.36 3.99
C ILE A 55 -3.43 -6.75 5.39
N ALA A 56 -2.77 -7.88 5.57
CA ALA A 56 -2.36 -8.34 6.90
C ALA A 56 -1.36 -7.41 7.58
N ALA A 57 -0.37 -6.91 6.84
CA ALA A 57 0.66 -6.01 7.37
C ALA A 57 0.12 -4.62 7.71
N SER A 58 -0.96 -4.16 7.04
CA SER A 58 -1.63 -2.88 7.27
C SER A 58 -2.97 -2.98 8.00
N SER A 59 -3.41 -4.17 8.43
CA SER A 59 -4.61 -4.37 9.26
C SER A 59 -4.45 -3.75 10.66
N GLU A 60 -5.34 -4.02 11.58
CA GLU A 60 -5.18 -3.61 12.97
C GLU A 60 -3.81 -4.00 13.54
N TYR A 61 -3.20 -3.13 14.31
CA TYR A 61 -1.85 -3.32 14.85
C TYR A 61 -1.69 -4.64 15.60
N GLU A 62 -2.70 -5.04 16.38
CA GLU A 62 -2.64 -6.29 17.15
C GLU A 62 -2.56 -7.53 16.26
N ASN A 63 -3.26 -7.54 15.11
CA ASN A 63 -3.15 -8.64 14.15
C ASN A 63 -1.75 -8.68 13.51
N TYR A 64 -1.22 -7.54 13.08
CA TYR A 64 0.16 -7.45 12.58
C TYR A 64 1.17 -7.95 13.63
N ARG A 65 1.05 -7.48 14.86
CA ARG A 65 1.91 -7.86 15.98
C ARG A 65 1.84 -9.35 16.28
N GLU A 66 0.63 -9.91 16.29
CA GLU A 66 0.42 -11.35 16.53
C GLU A 66 1.12 -12.19 15.45
N LEU A 67 0.94 -11.85 14.15
CA LEU A 67 1.59 -12.59 13.06
C LEU A 67 3.13 -12.54 13.17
N LYS A 68 3.71 -11.39 13.46
CA LYS A 68 5.17 -11.24 13.68
C LYS A 68 5.63 -12.06 14.89
N GLN A 69 4.85 -12.08 15.98
CA GLN A 69 5.16 -12.83 17.18
C GLN A 69 5.10 -14.35 16.93
N ILE A 70 4.06 -14.85 16.27
CA ILE A 70 3.93 -16.27 15.91
C ILE A 70 5.10 -16.69 15.04
N ALA A 71 5.41 -15.93 13.99
CA ALA A 71 6.52 -16.23 13.10
C ALA A 71 7.85 -16.38 13.88
N ARG A 72 8.12 -15.46 14.82
CA ARG A 72 9.31 -15.50 15.68
C ARG A 72 9.30 -16.72 16.62
N GLN A 73 8.18 -17.00 17.28
CA GLN A 73 8.06 -18.12 18.21
C GLN A 73 8.18 -19.47 17.52
N ARG A 74 7.68 -19.58 16.30
CA ARG A 74 7.73 -20.82 15.51
C ARG A 74 9.02 -20.99 14.71
N GLY A 75 9.86 -19.95 14.65
CA GLY A 75 11.09 -19.96 13.84
C GLY A 75 10.85 -19.93 12.33
N VAL A 76 9.66 -19.49 11.90
CA VAL A 76 9.30 -19.32 10.49
C VAL A 76 9.34 -17.85 10.08
N LYS A 77 9.19 -17.56 8.78
CA LYS A 77 9.28 -16.21 8.24
C LYS A 77 7.88 -15.68 7.87
N TYR A 78 7.64 -14.42 8.22
CA TYR A 78 6.57 -13.60 7.66
C TYR A 78 7.22 -12.42 6.96
N LEU A 79 7.29 -12.47 5.62
CA LEU A 79 8.02 -11.51 4.77
C LEU A 79 7.06 -10.82 3.82
N PHE A 80 7.21 -9.51 3.66
CA PHE A 80 6.34 -8.67 2.83
C PHE A 80 7.08 -7.45 2.23
N GLU A 81 8.35 -7.65 1.83
CA GLU A 81 9.21 -6.60 1.27
C GLU A 81 8.55 -5.81 0.14
N THR A 82 7.89 -6.51 -0.79
CA THR A 82 7.26 -5.89 -1.97
C THR A 82 6.01 -5.06 -1.65
N ASN A 83 5.57 -5.02 -0.40
CA ASN A 83 4.43 -4.20 0.01
C ASN A 83 4.74 -2.71 -0.12
N VAL A 84 6.02 -2.30 0.03
CA VAL A 84 6.46 -0.91 -0.12
C VAL A 84 7.75 -0.85 -0.92
N GLY A 85 7.76 0.02 -1.96
CA GLY A 85 8.96 0.24 -2.76
C GLY A 85 9.19 -0.79 -3.87
N ALA A 86 8.19 -1.61 -4.21
CA ALA A 86 8.28 -2.66 -5.23
C ALA A 86 9.47 -3.60 -4.97
N GLY A 87 10.48 -3.62 -5.83
CA GLY A 87 11.67 -4.46 -5.69
C GLY A 87 12.83 -3.82 -4.90
N LEU A 88 12.62 -2.64 -4.34
CA LEU A 88 13.65 -1.97 -3.52
C LEU A 88 13.70 -2.58 -2.11
N PRO A 89 14.88 -2.75 -1.48
CA PRO A 89 15.04 -3.32 -0.15
C PRO A 89 14.72 -2.29 0.96
N ILE A 90 13.48 -1.80 1.03
CA ILE A 90 13.06 -0.74 1.96
C ILE A 90 12.82 -1.32 3.36
N ILE A 91 11.96 -2.35 3.45
CA ILE A 91 11.58 -2.98 4.72
C ILE A 91 12.78 -3.69 5.32
N ASN A 92 13.54 -4.43 4.54
CA ASN A 92 14.76 -5.08 5.02
C ASN A 92 15.77 -4.07 5.55
N THR A 93 15.97 -2.94 4.87
CA THR A 93 16.88 -1.88 5.35
C THR A 93 16.42 -1.31 6.69
N ILE A 94 15.13 -1.03 6.86
CA ILE A 94 14.58 -0.59 8.15
C ILE A 94 14.82 -1.65 9.23
N ASN A 95 14.55 -2.92 8.95
CA ASN A 95 14.75 -4.00 9.88
C ASN A 95 16.24 -4.16 10.28
N ASP A 96 17.15 -4.04 9.33
CA ASP A 96 18.61 -4.11 9.59
C ASP A 96 19.05 -2.98 10.53
N LEU A 97 18.57 -1.75 10.31
CA LEU A 97 18.85 -0.61 11.17
C LEU A 97 18.32 -0.84 12.61
N ILE A 98 17.05 -1.25 12.73
CA ILE A 98 16.43 -1.53 14.04
C ILE A 98 17.14 -2.67 14.76
N HIS A 99 17.49 -3.75 14.07
CA HIS A 99 18.23 -4.87 14.66
C HIS A 99 19.67 -4.51 15.06
N SER A 100 20.25 -3.49 14.42
CA SER A 100 21.56 -2.94 14.79
C SER A 100 21.49 -1.98 15.98
N GLY A 101 20.30 -1.74 16.54
CA GLY A 101 20.08 -0.85 17.68
C GLY A 101 19.85 0.61 17.30
N ASP A 102 19.68 0.91 16.01
CA ASP A 102 19.35 2.24 15.54
C ASP A 102 17.86 2.57 15.72
N LYS A 103 17.51 3.84 15.61
CA LYS A 103 16.13 4.33 15.71
C LYS A 103 15.79 5.20 14.51
N ILE A 104 14.74 4.83 13.80
CA ILE A 104 14.20 5.65 12.71
C ILE A 104 13.44 6.83 13.30
N LEU A 105 13.90 8.05 13.06
CA LEU A 105 13.28 9.27 13.58
C LEU A 105 12.34 9.92 12.57
N LYS A 106 12.60 9.72 11.28
CA LYS A 106 11.80 10.31 10.20
C LYS A 106 11.77 9.38 9.01
N ILE A 107 10.57 9.27 8.40
CA ILE A 107 10.37 8.70 7.08
C ILE A 107 9.66 9.75 6.24
N GLU A 108 10.19 10.05 5.07
CA GLU A 108 9.57 10.97 4.11
C GLU A 108 9.72 10.39 2.71
N ALA A 109 8.61 10.10 2.05
CA ALA A 109 8.64 9.37 0.79
C ALA A 109 7.44 9.65 -0.11
N VAL A 110 7.67 9.55 -1.43
CA VAL A 110 6.61 9.45 -2.44
C VAL A 110 6.30 7.97 -2.63
N LEU A 111 5.15 7.53 -2.14
CA LEU A 111 4.77 6.11 -2.07
C LEU A 111 3.74 5.69 -3.14
N SER A 112 3.28 6.61 -4.01
CA SER A 112 2.35 6.33 -5.08
C SER A 112 2.96 6.64 -6.45
N GLY A 113 3.09 5.63 -7.29
CA GLY A 113 3.50 5.79 -8.69
C GLY A 113 2.49 6.62 -9.48
N THR A 114 1.20 6.36 -9.29
CA THR A 114 0.09 7.06 -9.95
C THR A 114 0.11 8.55 -9.63
N LEU A 115 0.14 8.90 -8.34
CA LEU A 115 0.14 10.32 -7.94
C LEU A 115 1.45 11.01 -8.37
N ASN A 116 2.57 10.32 -8.31
CA ASN A 116 3.83 10.84 -8.83
C ASN A 116 3.75 11.11 -10.35
N TYR A 117 3.16 10.19 -11.10
CA TYR A 117 2.93 10.38 -12.53
C TYR A 117 2.06 11.63 -12.79
N ILE A 118 0.91 11.75 -12.13
CA ILE A 118 -0.03 12.88 -12.29
C ILE A 118 0.69 14.21 -12.03
N PHE A 119 1.37 14.35 -10.90
CA PHE A 119 2.06 15.59 -10.53
C PHE A 119 3.30 15.91 -11.36
N ASN A 120 3.87 14.95 -12.07
CA ASN A 120 4.94 15.21 -13.03
C ASN A 120 4.43 15.56 -14.43
N LYS A 121 3.19 15.19 -14.78
CA LYS A 121 2.61 15.44 -16.11
C LYS A 121 1.81 16.74 -16.20
N ILE A 122 1.30 17.23 -15.08
CA ILE A 122 0.53 18.48 -15.06
C ILE A 122 1.38 19.66 -15.57
N SER A 123 0.86 20.40 -16.55
CA SER A 123 1.57 21.52 -17.18
C SER A 123 0.54 22.53 -17.72
N ALA A 124 1.02 23.64 -18.29
CA ALA A 124 0.14 24.63 -18.93
C ALA A 124 -0.75 24.04 -20.04
N ASP A 125 -0.22 23.02 -20.75
CA ASP A 125 -0.93 22.38 -21.88
C ASP A 125 -1.69 21.11 -21.46
N ILE A 126 -1.44 20.60 -20.26
CA ILE A 126 -2.02 19.36 -19.75
C ILE A 126 -2.68 19.62 -18.40
N PRO A 127 -4.00 19.90 -18.38
CA PRO A 127 -4.73 20.17 -17.15
C PRO A 127 -4.82 18.93 -16.26
N PHE A 128 -5.12 19.12 -14.97
CA PHE A 128 -5.19 18.09 -13.97
C PHE A 128 -6.11 16.92 -14.35
N SER A 129 -7.33 17.22 -14.81
CA SER A 129 -8.28 16.18 -15.25
C SER A 129 -7.73 15.30 -16.37
N LYS A 130 -7.00 15.90 -17.31
CA LYS A 130 -6.36 15.18 -18.42
C LYS A 130 -5.22 14.30 -17.92
N THR A 131 -4.43 14.74 -16.92
CA THR A 131 -3.35 13.90 -16.36
C THR A 131 -3.87 12.65 -15.69
N ILE A 132 -5.03 12.72 -15.01
CA ILE A 132 -5.69 11.53 -14.42
C ILE A 132 -6.08 10.55 -15.52
N LYS A 133 -6.69 11.07 -16.61
CA LYS A 133 -7.10 10.23 -17.74
C LYS A 133 -5.89 9.56 -18.42
N MET A 134 -4.82 10.31 -18.62
CA MET A 134 -3.56 9.76 -19.15
C MET A 134 -2.98 8.67 -18.23
N ALA A 135 -3.02 8.87 -16.91
CA ALA A 135 -2.57 7.86 -15.95
C ALA A 135 -3.38 6.56 -16.08
N GLN A 136 -4.69 6.65 -16.34
CA GLN A 136 -5.56 5.50 -16.58
C GLN A 136 -5.24 4.82 -17.92
N GLU A 137 -5.11 5.57 -18.99
CA GLU A 137 -4.80 5.07 -20.33
C GLU A 137 -3.43 4.37 -20.37
N GLU A 138 -2.43 4.92 -19.68
CA GLU A 138 -1.08 4.36 -19.55
C GLU A 138 -0.98 3.28 -18.45
N ARG A 139 -2.08 2.92 -17.79
CA ARG A 139 -2.18 1.87 -16.76
C ARG A 139 -1.33 2.14 -15.51
N TYR A 140 -1.11 3.40 -15.18
CA TYR A 140 -0.54 3.79 -13.89
C TYR A 140 -1.60 3.82 -12.79
N SER A 141 -2.86 4.11 -13.14
CA SER A 141 -3.96 4.19 -12.18
C SER A 141 -4.84 2.95 -12.23
N GLU A 142 -5.52 2.69 -11.10
CA GLU A 142 -6.60 1.71 -11.03
C GLU A 142 -7.74 2.07 -12.01
N PRO A 143 -8.61 1.11 -12.38
CA PRO A 143 -9.77 1.38 -13.24
C PRO A 143 -10.66 2.51 -12.72
N ASP A 144 -10.80 2.63 -11.39
CA ASP A 144 -11.37 3.79 -10.73
C ASP A 144 -10.25 4.65 -10.11
N PRO A 145 -9.89 5.78 -10.71
CA PRO A 145 -8.79 6.61 -10.24
C PRO A 145 -9.02 7.21 -8.84
N ARG A 146 -10.27 7.23 -8.35
CA ARG A 146 -10.58 7.67 -7.00
C ARG A 146 -9.88 6.81 -5.94
N ILE A 147 -9.62 5.54 -6.23
CA ILE A 147 -8.85 4.65 -5.35
C ILE A 147 -7.46 5.24 -5.10
N ASP A 148 -6.76 5.62 -6.17
CA ASP A 148 -5.43 6.24 -6.07
C ASP A 148 -5.48 7.62 -5.43
N LEU A 149 -6.42 8.48 -5.87
CA LEU A 149 -6.58 9.85 -5.40
C LEU A 149 -6.95 9.93 -3.91
N SER A 150 -7.59 8.88 -3.36
CA SER A 150 -7.93 8.80 -1.93
C SER A 150 -6.73 8.63 -1.01
N GLY A 151 -5.55 8.33 -1.54
CA GLY A 151 -4.34 8.09 -0.77
C GLY A 151 -4.35 6.82 0.10
N LYS A 152 -5.38 5.97 0.01
CA LYS A 152 -5.51 4.76 0.85
C LYS A 152 -4.31 3.82 0.76
N ASP A 153 -3.76 3.61 -0.44
CA ASP A 153 -2.58 2.76 -0.60
C ASP A 153 -1.32 3.40 0.00
N VAL A 154 -1.19 4.73 -0.09
CA VAL A 154 -0.10 5.49 0.55
C VAL A 154 -0.17 5.37 2.06
N ILE A 155 -1.38 5.48 2.65
CA ILE A 155 -1.59 5.30 4.09
C ILE A 155 -1.19 3.90 4.54
N ARG A 156 -1.62 2.85 3.83
CA ARG A 156 -1.24 1.46 4.12
C ARG A 156 0.28 1.28 4.09
N LYS A 157 0.96 1.84 3.09
CA LYS A 157 2.41 1.77 2.99
C LYS A 157 3.11 2.51 4.12
N LEU A 158 2.64 3.70 4.47
CA LEU A 158 3.20 4.46 5.59
C LEU A 158 3.04 3.71 6.92
N VAL A 159 1.86 3.12 7.17
CA VAL A 159 1.61 2.31 8.37
C VAL A 159 2.55 1.10 8.44
N ILE A 160 2.77 0.41 7.32
CA ILE A 160 3.71 -0.73 7.26
C ILE A 160 5.12 -0.26 7.63
N LEU A 161 5.61 0.82 7.02
CA LEU A 161 6.95 1.34 7.30
C LEU A 161 7.10 1.81 8.76
N ALA A 162 6.08 2.50 9.30
CA ALA A 162 6.09 2.94 10.69
C ALA A 162 6.17 1.75 11.67
N ARG A 163 5.41 0.69 11.42
CA ARG A 163 5.40 -0.53 12.23
C ARG A 163 6.73 -1.27 12.19
N GLU A 164 7.33 -1.40 11.01
CA GLU A 164 8.67 -1.99 10.87
C GLU A 164 9.76 -1.11 11.51
N ALA A 165 9.54 0.21 11.56
CA ALA A 165 10.39 1.14 12.31
C ALA A 165 10.15 1.12 13.84
N GLY A 166 9.25 0.26 14.34
CA GLY A 166 8.98 0.06 15.76
C GLY A 166 7.87 0.92 16.35
N TYR A 167 7.15 1.69 15.54
CA TYR A 167 6.04 2.53 16.01
C TYR A 167 4.71 1.79 15.99
N ARG A 168 3.90 2.02 17.02
CA ARG A 168 2.51 1.56 17.06
C ARG A 168 1.64 2.59 16.34
N LEU A 169 1.11 2.23 15.18
CA LEU A 169 0.32 3.12 14.34
C LEU A 169 -0.85 2.36 13.72
N GLU A 170 -2.03 2.98 13.74
CA GLU A 170 -3.22 2.55 12.99
C GLU A 170 -3.43 3.43 11.76
N GLN A 171 -4.19 2.93 10.78
CA GLN A 171 -4.51 3.74 9.59
C GLN A 171 -5.34 4.97 9.94
N SER A 172 -6.14 4.92 11.02
CA SER A 172 -6.93 6.03 11.54
C SER A 172 -6.10 7.17 12.14
N ASP A 173 -4.87 6.87 12.57
CA ASP A 173 -3.98 7.85 13.20
C ASP A 173 -3.27 8.72 12.16
N VAL A 174 -3.36 8.34 10.88
CA VAL A 174 -2.72 9.08 9.80
C VAL A 174 -3.57 10.28 9.39
N GLU A 175 -3.02 11.46 9.59
CA GLU A 175 -3.62 12.70 9.10
C GLU A 175 -3.59 12.76 7.56
N LYS A 176 -4.72 13.13 6.96
CA LYS A 176 -4.90 13.16 5.51
C LYS A 176 -5.05 14.59 5.03
N ASN A 177 -4.14 15.02 4.19
CA ASN A 177 -4.24 16.28 3.46
C ASN A 177 -4.44 15.98 1.97
N LEU A 178 -5.68 15.65 1.60
CA LEU A 178 -6.01 15.34 0.21
C LEU A 178 -6.07 16.63 -0.62
N PHE A 179 -5.68 16.51 -1.87
CA PHE A 179 -5.68 17.60 -2.84
C PHE A 179 -6.95 17.63 -3.71
N VAL A 180 -7.79 16.60 -3.58
CA VAL A 180 -9.12 16.50 -4.21
C VAL A 180 -10.17 16.57 -3.09
N PRO A 181 -11.19 17.42 -3.19
CA PRO A 181 -12.24 17.52 -2.19
C PRO A 181 -13.02 16.22 -1.99
N ASP A 182 -13.52 15.99 -0.76
CA ASP A 182 -14.17 14.72 -0.38
C ASP A 182 -15.39 14.37 -1.24
N ASP A 183 -16.13 15.38 -1.68
CA ASP A 183 -17.33 15.21 -2.50
C ASP A 183 -17.05 14.66 -3.92
N PHE A 184 -15.78 14.57 -4.34
CA PHE A 184 -15.36 13.89 -5.56
C PHE A 184 -15.27 12.38 -5.44
N PHE A 185 -15.23 11.87 -4.22
CA PHE A 185 -15.19 10.43 -3.93
C PHE A 185 -16.59 9.82 -3.83
N GLU A 186 -17.65 10.63 -3.88
CA GLU A 186 -19.04 10.21 -3.84
C GLU A 186 -19.61 9.97 -5.24
N GLY A 187 -20.75 9.25 -5.30
CA GLY A 187 -21.46 8.99 -6.56
C GLY A 187 -20.78 7.97 -7.48
N SER A 188 -21.20 7.98 -8.74
CA SER A 188 -20.68 7.06 -9.76
C SER A 188 -19.34 7.54 -10.33
N LEU A 189 -18.65 6.62 -11.03
CA LEU A 189 -17.43 6.97 -11.77
C LEU A 189 -17.72 7.98 -12.89
N ASP A 190 -18.90 7.88 -13.52
CA ASP A 190 -19.31 8.85 -14.55
C ASP A 190 -19.51 10.26 -13.96
N ASP A 191 -20.04 10.36 -12.75
CA ASP A 191 -20.19 11.64 -12.06
C ASP A 191 -18.83 12.25 -11.72
N PHE A 192 -17.88 11.42 -11.29
CA PHE A 192 -16.50 11.85 -11.09
C PHE A 192 -15.91 12.45 -12.36
N TRP A 193 -16.02 11.75 -13.51
CA TRP A 193 -15.46 12.23 -14.78
C TRP A 193 -16.11 13.50 -15.31
N LYS A 194 -17.40 13.73 -15.00
CA LYS A 194 -18.08 14.99 -15.33
C LYS A 194 -17.61 16.13 -14.43
N LYS A 195 -17.29 15.84 -13.19
CA LYS A 195 -16.95 16.81 -12.15
C LYS A 195 -15.48 17.22 -12.13
N VAL A 196 -14.56 16.28 -12.35
CA VAL A 196 -13.12 16.50 -12.20
C VAL A 196 -12.56 17.67 -13.01
N PRO A 197 -13.05 18.03 -14.24
CA PRO A 197 -12.57 19.20 -14.96
C PRO A 197 -12.81 20.54 -14.22
N SER A 198 -13.73 20.58 -13.26
CA SER A 198 -13.96 21.80 -12.46
C SER A 198 -12.75 22.17 -11.57
N LEU A 199 -11.84 21.22 -11.32
CA LEU A 199 -10.61 21.45 -10.56
C LEU A 199 -9.48 22.05 -11.41
N ASP A 200 -9.56 21.98 -12.73
CA ASP A 200 -8.45 22.34 -13.61
C ASP A 200 -7.99 23.79 -13.44
N ALA A 201 -8.92 24.72 -13.26
CA ALA A 201 -8.62 26.14 -13.10
C ALA A 201 -7.85 26.42 -11.78
N ASP A 202 -8.25 25.77 -10.68
CA ASP A 202 -7.57 25.91 -9.40
C ASP A 202 -6.18 25.28 -9.43
N PHE A 203 -6.05 24.08 -10.01
CA PHE A 203 -4.76 23.43 -10.20
C PHE A 203 -3.81 24.27 -11.07
N GLU A 204 -4.30 24.87 -12.16
CA GLU A 204 -3.47 25.72 -13.00
C GLU A 204 -3.04 27.01 -12.28
N ALA A 205 -3.93 27.63 -11.51
CA ALA A 205 -3.59 28.80 -10.71
C ALA A 205 -2.45 28.48 -9.71
N ARG A 206 -2.58 27.39 -8.98
CA ARG A 206 -1.55 26.93 -8.04
C ARG A 206 -0.26 26.52 -8.73
N ARG A 207 -0.35 25.86 -9.89
CA ARG A 207 0.82 25.48 -10.68
C ARG A 207 1.66 26.69 -11.07
N LYS A 208 1.04 27.77 -11.53
CA LYS A 208 1.72 29.02 -11.88
C LYS A 208 2.46 29.64 -10.70
N VAL A 209 1.86 29.62 -9.50
CA VAL A 209 2.51 30.14 -8.30
C VAL A 209 3.74 29.30 -7.96
N LEU A 210 3.62 27.97 -7.99
CA LEU A 210 4.74 27.07 -7.71
C LEU A 210 5.85 27.20 -8.75
N GLU A 211 5.52 27.32 -10.02
CA GLU A 211 6.48 27.49 -11.11
C GLU A 211 7.29 28.80 -10.94
N ALA A 212 6.63 29.89 -10.55
CA ALA A 212 7.28 31.17 -10.29
C ALA A 212 8.29 31.09 -9.11
N GLU A 213 8.06 30.15 -8.18
CA GLU A 213 8.96 29.86 -7.06
C GLU A 213 9.95 28.71 -7.35
N ASN A 214 9.98 28.19 -8.56
CA ASN A 214 10.75 27.01 -8.96
C ASN A 214 10.44 25.76 -8.09
N LYS A 215 9.17 25.58 -7.75
CA LYS A 215 8.66 24.47 -6.93
C LYS A 215 7.73 23.57 -7.74
N HIS A 216 7.62 22.32 -7.29
CA HIS A 216 6.72 21.32 -7.88
C HIS A 216 5.91 20.61 -6.80
N TRP A 217 4.72 20.16 -7.13
CA TRP A 217 3.92 19.32 -6.24
C TRP A 217 4.53 17.94 -6.08
N ARG A 218 4.38 17.44 -4.87
CA ARG A 218 4.59 16.02 -4.57
C ARG A 218 3.56 15.56 -3.53
N PHE A 219 3.05 14.35 -3.70
CA PHE A 219 2.24 13.71 -2.67
C PHE A 219 3.18 12.91 -1.76
N VAL A 220 3.41 13.40 -0.59
CA VAL A 220 4.43 12.88 0.34
C VAL A 220 3.76 12.22 1.53
N ALA A 221 4.18 10.99 1.84
CA ALA A 221 3.92 10.34 3.11
C ALA A 221 5.03 10.72 4.09
N LYS A 222 4.67 11.14 5.31
CA LYS A 222 5.62 11.59 6.32
C LYS A 222 5.31 10.94 7.67
N LEU A 223 6.34 10.39 8.30
CA LEU A 223 6.39 10.02 9.71
C LEU A 223 7.49 10.86 10.35
N GLU A 224 7.25 11.46 11.50
CA GLU A 224 8.24 12.25 12.22
C GLU A 224 8.01 12.11 13.73
N ASN A 225 9.05 11.67 14.44
CA ASN A 225 9.09 11.47 15.90
C ASN A 225 8.08 10.45 16.47
N GLY A 226 7.43 9.66 15.61
CA GLY A 226 6.45 8.63 15.99
C GLY A 226 5.04 9.13 16.12
#